data_b4dd5b3a283b2a3eff1103cf09e90045
#
_entry.id   b4dd5b3a283b2a3eff1103cf09e90045
#
_cell.length_a   1.000
_cell.length_b   1.000
_cell.length_c   1.000
_cell.angle_alpha   90.00
_cell.angle_beta   90.00
_cell.angle_gamma   90.00
#
_symmetry.space_group_name_H-M   'P 1'
#
loop_
_entity.id
_entity.type
_entity.pdbx_description
1 polymer ?
#
loop_
_entity_poly.entity_id
_entity_poly.type
_entity_poly.pdbx_seq_one_letter_code
_entity_poly.pdbx_strand_id
1 'polypeptide(L)'
;MRMRQRRRIRWKGTVISPAAARPNQRWSIDFVSDCVSTGKVIRILTMVDDCTRECPSIEVDTSLGGLRVRRVLDRVAAERGLPEAIVLDNGPEFRGRALAAWSEERGVRLEFIQPGKPVQNAYVESFNGRLRDECLNANWFTSLNDARRKIEEWRQDYNQQRPHSSLQYLSPAAFARTRAEIPA
;
A
#
# COMPACT_ATOMS: atom_id res chain seq x y z
N MET A 1 -28.80 31.36 -12.69
CA MET A 1 -27.64 30.74 -12.00
C MET A 1 -27.89 29.24 -11.89
N ARG A 2 -27.29 28.40 -12.76
CA ARG A 2 -27.52 26.95 -12.77
C ARG A 2 -26.62 26.31 -11.70
N MET A 3 -27.24 25.79 -10.64
CA MET A 3 -26.53 24.98 -9.65
C MET A 3 -26.03 23.67 -10.32
N ARG A 4 -24.70 23.53 -10.36
CA ARG A 4 -24.05 22.29 -10.81
C ARG A 4 -24.34 21.18 -9.80
N GLN A 5 -25.27 20.25 -10.13
CA GLN A 5 -25.48 19.04 -9.34
C GLN A 5 -24.17 18.27 -9.23
N ARG A 6 -23.65 18.14 -8.01
CA ARG A 6 -22.55 17.26 -7.71
C ARG A 6 -23.01 15.82 -7.93
N ARG A 7 -22.57 15.16 -9.02
CA ARG A 7 -22.73 13.70 -9.16
C ARG A 7 -22.03 13.05 -7.98
N ARG A 8 -22.77 12.48 -7.05
CA ARG A 8 -22.26 11.56 -6.04
C ARG A 8 -21.81 10.31 -6.81
N ILE A 9 -20.52 10.00 -6.78
CA ILE A 9 -19.99 8.72 -7.22
C ILE A 9 -20.66 7.67 -6.33
N ARG A 10 -21.55 6.87 -6.90
CA ARG A 10 -22.17 5.74 -6.20
C ARG A 10 -21.13 4.61 -6.19
N TRP A 11 -20.43 4.49 -5.08
CA TRP A 11 -19.61 3.33 -4.82
C TRP A 11 -20.55 2.12 -4.66
N LYS A 12 -20.58 1.25 -5.66
CA LYS A 12 -21.19 -0.08 -5.53
C LYS A 12 -20.27 -0.83 -4.56
N GLY A 13 -20.82 -1.37 -3.47
CA GLY A 13 -20.05 -2.18 -2.53
C GLY A 13 -19.31 -3.28 -3.30
N THR A 14 -17.99 -3.17 -3.36
CA THR A 14 -17.17 -4.09 -4.14
C THR A 14 -16.96 -5.34 -3.33
N VAL A 15 -17.32 -6.49 -3.89
CA VAL A 15 -16.89 -7.78 -3.33
C VAL A 15 -15.39 -7.87 -3.55
N ILE A 16 -14.62 -8.01 -2.46
CA ILE A 16 -13.18 -8.19 -2.58
C ILE A 16 -12.91 -9.51 -3.29
N SER A 17 -12.09 -9.43 -4.32
CA SER A 17 -11.69 -10.58 -5.13
C SER A 17 -11.02 -11.67 -4.26
N PRO A 18 -11.03 -12.94 -4.67
CA PRO A 18 -10.28 -14.02 -4.02
C PRO A 18 -8.80 -13.67 -3.82
N ALA A 19 -8.10 -14.46 -3.00
CA ALA A 19 -6.66 -14.27 -2.79
C ALA A 19 -5.90 -14.15 -4.12
N ALA A 20 -4.96 -13.20 -4.20
CA ALA A 20 -4.15 -13.00 -5.39
C ALA A 20 -3.27 -14.24 -5.66
N ALA A 21 -3.35 -14.77 -6.87
CA ALA A 21 -2.62 -15.97 -7.29
C ALA A 21 -1.31 -15.65 -8.02
N ARG A 22 -1.16 -14.43 -8.53
CA ARG A 22 0.02 -13.99 -9.30
C ARG A 22 0.49 -12.60 -8.86
N PRO A 23 1.77 -12.27 -9.07
CA PRO A 23 2.31 -10.93 -8.81
C PRO A 23 1.52 -9.85 -9.54
N ASN A 24 1.38 -8.68 -8.96
CA ASN A 24 0.62 -7.55 -9.49
C ASN A 24 -0.88 -7.80 -9.75
N GLN A 25 -1.43 -8.92 -9.33
CA GLN A 25 -2.86 -9.13 -9.44
C GLN A 25 -3.63 -8.19 -8.51
N ARG A 26 -3.11 -7.99 -7.27
CA ARG A 26 -3.75 -7.11 -6.30
C ARG A 26 -2.71 -6.53 -5.35
N TRP A 27 -2.80 -5.23 -5.14
CA TRP A 27 -2.07 -4.55 -4.07
C TRP A 27 -3.01 -4.13 -2.96
N SER A 28 -2.55 -4.23 -1.73
CA SER A 28 -3.21 -3.65 -0.55
C SER A 28 -2.43 -2.44 -0.08
N ILE A 29 -3.13 -1.32 0.16
CA ILE A 29 -2.49 -0.08 0.63
C ILE A 29 -3.18 0.44 1.89
N ASP A 30 -2.40 1.07 2.77
CA ASP A 30 -2.90 1.62 4.02
C ASP A 30 -2.00 2.76 4.52
N PHE A 31 -2.48 3.50 5.53
CA PHE A 31 -1.73 4.54 6.20
C PHE A 31 -1.38 4.16 7.63
N VAL A 32 -0.12 4.39 7.99
CA VAL A 32 0.37 4.35 9.36
C VAL A 32 0.83 5.75 9.76
N SER A 33 0.74 6.10 11.03
CA SER A 33 1.25 7.35 11.57
C SER A 33 2.27 7.08 12.67
N ASP A 34 3.27 7.96 12.73
CA ASP A 34 4.28 8.01 13.79
C ASP A 34 4.70 9.48 13.99
N CYS A 35 5.71 9.74 14.81
CA CYS A 35 6.26 11.08 15.01
C CYS A 35 7.80 11.07 15.01
N VAL A 36 8.38 12.20 14.65
CA VAL A 36 9.80 12.46 14.86
C VAL A 36 10.04 13.04 16.25
N SER A 37 11.30 13.08 16.70
CA SER A 37 11.73 13.51 18.04
C SER A 37 11.21 14.90 18.48
N THR A 38 10.92 15.77 17.51
CA THR A 38 10.33 17.08 17.78
C THR A 38 8.81 17.04 18.05
N GLY A 39 8.18 15.86 18.05
CA GLY A 39 6.75 15.67 18.18
C GLY A 39 5.96 15.90 16.89
N LYS A 40 6.63 16.23 15.77
CA LYS A 40 5.96 16.40 14.48
C LYS A 40 5.49 15.05 13.94
N VAL A 41 4.18 14.95 13.69
CA VAL A 41 3.58 13.74 13.12
C VAL A 41 4.06 13.53 11.69
N ILE A 42 4.40 12.27 11.37
CA ILE A 42 4.65 11.78 10.02
C ILE A 42 3.58 10.77 9.63
N ARG A 43 3.23 10.78 8.35
CA ARG A 43 2.34 9.80 7.74
C ARG A 43 3.15 8.88 6.83
N ILE A 44 2.78 7.63 6.83
CA ILE A 44 3.48 6.56 6.13
C ILE A 44 2.44 5.84 5.29
N LEU A 45 2.55 5.93 3.97
CA LEU A 45 1.76 5.12 3.05
C LEU A 45 2.50 3.82 2.81
N THR A 46 1.87 2.71 3.14
CA THR A 46 2.39 1.36 2.92
C THR A 46 1.67 0.67 1.78
N MET A 47 2.38 -0.18 1.06
CA MET A 47 1.85 -0.94 -0.06
C MET A 47 2.39 -2.36 -0.02
N VAL A 48 1.53 -3.35 -0.23
CA VAL A 48 1.91 -4.77 -0.25
C VAL A 48 1.30 -5.43 -1.49
N ASP A 49 2.08 -6.21 -2.20
CA ASP A 49 1.58 -7.14 -3.21
C ASP A 49 0.97 -8.36 -2.50
N ASP A 50 -0.31 -8.60 -2.68
CA ASP A 50 -1.05 -9.64 -1.95
C ASP A 50 -0.62 -11.06 -2.30
N CYS A 51 0.01 -11.28 -3.45
CA CYS A 51 0.55 -12.59 -3.84
C CYS A 51 1.95 -12.81 -3.26
N THR A 52 2.86 -11.90 -3.51
CA THR A 52 4.28 -12.08 -3.18
C THR A 52 4.66 -11.60 -1.79
N ARG A 53 3.79 -10.84 -1.12
CA ARG A 53 4.07 -10.14 0.15
C ARG A 53 5.16 -9.09 0.04
N GLU A 54 5.69 -8.83 -1.15
CA GLU A 54 6.61 -7.71 -1.34
C GLU A 54 5.96 -6.39 -0.94
N CYS A 55 6.76 -5.51 -0.36
CA CYS A 55 6.42 -4.12 -0.17
C CYS A 55 7.05 -3.28 -1.31
N PRO A 56 6.32 -2.98 -2.39
CA PRO A 56 6.85 -2.23 -3.51
C PRO A 56 7.33 -0.84 -3.13
N SER A 57 6.64 -0.19 -2.21
CA SER A 57 6.96 1.18 -1.79
C SER A 57 6.46 1.46 -0.37
N ILE A 58 7.24 2.24 0.36
CA ILE A 58 6.79 2.98 1.54
C ILE A 58 7.06 4.46 1.28
N GLU A 59 6.04 5.29 1.37
CA GLU A 59 6.18 6.75 1.24
C GLU A 59 5.99 7.40 2.59
N VAL A 60 6.96 8.21 3.02
CA VAL A 60 6.96 8.88 4.33
C VAL A 60 6.97 10.39 4.13
N ASP A 61 5.95 11.08 4.65
CA ASP A 61 5.88 12.55 4.62
C ASP A 61 5.07 13.08 5.81
N THR A 62 5.07 14.39 5.98
CA THR A 62 4.22 15.06 6.98
C THR A 62 2.78 15.21 6.50
N SER A 63 2.54 15.10 5.20
CA SER A 63 1.21 15.12 4.57
C SER A 63 1.21 14.27 3.30
N LEU A 64 0.25 13.35 3.19
CA LEU A 64 0.08 12.45 2.07
C LEU A 64 -1.37 12.51 1.59
N GLY A 65 -1.69 13.54 0.80
CA GLY A 65 -3.01 13.66 0.17
C GLY A 65 -3.13 12.83 -1.11
N GLY A 66 -4.34 12.72 -1.66
CA GLY A 66 -4.65 11.87 -2.81
C GLY A 66 -3.79 12.09 -4.06
N LEU A 67 -3.37 13.33 -4.34
CA LEU A 67 -2.43 13.61 -5.44
C LEU A 67 -1.04 13.01 -5.19
N ARG A 68 -0.59 12.98 -3.92
CA ARG A 68 0.69 12.35 -3.58
C ARG A 68 0.58 10.82 -3.71
N VAL A 69 -0.51 10.24 -3.23
CA VAL A 69 -0.80 8.80 -3.41
C VAL A 69 -0.76 8.42 -4.89
N ARG A 70 -1.45 9.18 -5.75
CA ARG A 70 -1.41 8.99 -7.21
C ARG A 70 0.02 8.96 -7.75
N ARG A 71 0.87 9.93 -7.38
CA ARG A 71 2.27 9.98 -7.84
C ARG A 71 3.08 8.75 -7.39
N VAL A 72 2.83 8.27 -6.17
CA VAL A 72 3.48 7.05 -5.67
C VAL A 72 3.04 5.84 -6.50
N LEU A 73 1.74 5.70 -6.78
CA LEU A 73 1.21 4.64 -7.61
C LEU A 73 1.76 4.68 -9.03
N ASP A 74 1.86 5.86 -9.66
CA ASP A 74 2.44 6.03 -10.99
C ASP A 74 3.92 5.61 -11.00
N ARG A 75 4.71 5.98 -9.97
CA ARG A 75 6.11 5.59 -9.84
C ARG A 75 6.25 4.06 -9.73
N VAL A 76 5.50 3.44 -8.82
CA VAL A 76 5.54 1.98 -8.64
C VAL A 76 5.08 1.25 -9.89
N ALA A 77 4.03 1.74 -10.55
CA ALA A 77 3.55 1.15 -11.80
C ALA A 77 4.58 1.26 -12.94
N ALA A 78 5.37 2.32 -12.99
CA ALA A 78 6.45 2.46 -13.98
C ALA A 78 7.59 1.44 -13.75
N GLU A 79 7.82 1.03 -12.50
CA GLU A 79 8.90 0.10 -12.14
C GLU A 79 8.50 -1.38 -12.29
N ARG A 80 7.25 -1.74 -11.95
CA ARG A 80 6.83 -3.15 -11.88
C ARG A 80 5.52 -3.48 -12.62
N GLY A 81 4.94 -2.54 -13.33
CA GLY A 81 3.65 -2.69 -14.00
C GLY A 81 2.46 -2.33 -13.10
N LEU A 82 1.29 -2.22 -13.71
CA LEU A 82 0.04 -1.89 -13.03
C LEU A 82 -0.55 -3.12 -12.35
N PRO A 83 -1.19 -2.97 -11.17
CA PRO A 83 -2.01 -4.04 -10.61
C PRO A 83 -3.37 -4.10 -11.32
N GLU A 84 -4.06 -5.22 -11.23
CA GLU A 84 -5.46 -5.31 -11.68
C GLU A 84 -6.42 -4.64 -10.70
N ALA A 85 -6.10 -4.70 -9.41
CA ALA A 85 -6.90 -4.10 -8.35
C ALA A 85 -6.04 -3.58 -7.19
N ILE A 86 -6.57 -2.59 -6.47
CA ILE A 86 -6.00 -2.09 -5.23
C ILE A 86 -7.07 -2.16 -4.13
N VAL A 87 -6.75 -2.87 -3.04
CA VAL A 87 -7.56 -2.89 -1.82
C VAL A 87 -7.14 -1.73 -0.93
N LEU A 88 -8.12 -1.01 -0.40
CA LEU A 88 -7.89 0.19 0.40
C LEU A 88 -9.04 0.41 1.39
N ASP A 89 -8.75 1.13 2.46
CA ASP A 89 -9.76 1.54 3.41
C ASP A 89 -10.64 2.69 2.86
N ASN A 90 -11.60 3.11 3.67
CA ASN A 90 -12.51 4.20 3.32
C ASN A 90 -11.96 5.59 3.70
N GLY A 91 -10.66 5.74 3.89
CA GLY A 91 -10.03 7.01 4.23
C GLY A 91 -10.31 8.11 3.21
N PRO A 92 -10.38 9.38 3.64
CA PRO A 92 -10.68 10.50 2.75
C PRO A 92 -9.62 10.68 1.65
N GLU A 93 -8.38 10.29 1.90
CA GLU A 93 -7.27 10.33 0.95
C GLU A 93 -7.49 9.40 -0.24
N PHE A 94 -8.13 8.25 0.01
CA PHE A 94 -8.42 7.24 -1.01
C PHE A 94 -9.75 7.49 -1.72
N ARG A 95 -10.70 8.16 -1.08
CA ARG A 95 -12.00 8.52 -1.68
C ARG A 95 -11.98 9.81 -2.50
N GLY A 96 -10.82 10.42 -2.66
CA GLY A 96 -10.62 11.66 -3.39
C GLY A 96 -10.73 11.48 -4.91
N ARG A 97 -11.05 12.58 -5.62
CA ARG A 97 -11.13 12.61 -7.09
C ARG A 97 -9.84 12.18 -7.78
N ALA A 98 -8.69 12.44 -7.16
CA ALA A 98 -7.39 12.14 -7.75
C ALA A 98 -7.18 10.64 -7.96
N LEU A 99 -7.57 9.83 -6.97
CA LEU A 99 -7.43 8.37 -7.05
C LEU A 99 -8.51 7.75 -7.95
N ALA A 100 -9.74 8.26 -7.90
CA ALA A 100 -10.80 7.82 -8.80
C ALA A 100 -10.44 8.06 -10.27
N ALA A 101 -9.94 9.27 -10.61
CA ALA A 101 -9.49 9.58 -11.95
C ALA A 101 -8.31 8.69 -12.38
N TRP A 102 -7.34 8.44 -11.49
CA TRP A 102 -6.22 7.55 -11.77
C TRP A 102 -6.69 6.11 -12.07
N SER A 103 -7.63 5.62 -11.29
CA SER A 103 -8.23 4.29 -11.48
C SER A 103 -8.87 4.16 -12.88
N GLU A 104 -9.65 5.16 -13.29
CA GLU A 104 -10.27 5.19 -14.62
C GLU A 104 -9.22 5.30 -15.73
N GLU A 105 -8.23 6.20 -15.59
CA GLU A 105 -7.17 6.42 -16.59
C GLU A 105 -6.29 5.17 -16.79
N ARG A 106 -6.01 4.44 -15.71
CA ARG A 106 -5.12 3.27 -15.72
C ARG A 106 -5.82 1.93 -15.85
N GLY A 107 -7.15 1.89 -15.79
CA GLY A 107 -7.94 0.64 -15.83
C GLY A 107 -7.76 -0.24 -14.59
N VAL A 108 -7.34 0.34 -13.46
CA VAL A 108 -7.11 -0.37 -12.19
C VAL A 108 -8.37 -0.30 -11.32
N ARG A 109 -8.87 -1.43 -10.82
CA ARG A 109 -10.03 -1.46 -9.93
C ARG A 109 -9.65 -1.02 -8.53
N LEU A 110 -10.46 -0.15 -7.91
CA LEU A 110 -10.36 0.19 -6.48
C LEU A 110 -11.38 -0.65 -5.70
N GLU A 111 -10.89 -1.48 -4.79
CA GLU A 111 -11.69 -2.37 -3.96
C GLU A 111 -11.68 -1.84 -2.51
N PHE A 112 -12.74 -1.10 -2.16
CA PHE A 112 -12.89 -0.55 -0.82
C PHE A 112 -13.38 -1.61 0.16
N ILE A 113 -12.68 -1.76 1.30
CA ILE A 113 -13.10 -2.68 2.36
C ILE A 113 -14.48 -2.30 2.90
N GLN A 114 -15.25 -3.30 3.26
CA GLN A 114 -16.56 -3.09 3.88
C GLN A 114 -16.39 -2.64 5.33
N PRO A 115 -17.19 -1.67 5.81
CA PRO A 115 -17.17 -1.30 7.22
C PRO A 115 -17.38 -2.53 8.12
N GLY A 116 -16.52 -2.67 9.15
CA GLY A 116 -16.56 -3.79 10.09
C GLY A 116 -15.97 -5.12 9.57
N LYS A 117 -15.29 -5.13 8.41
CA LYS A 117 -14.58 -6.30 7.88
C LYS A 117 -13.09 -6.03 7.67
N PRO A 118 -12.30 -5.83 8.72
CA PRO A 118 -10.85 -5.57 8.63
C PRO A 118 -10.10 -6.71 7.92
N VAL A 119 -10.54 -7.95 8.04
CA VAL A 119 -9.95 -9.12 7.37
C VAL A 119 -9.76 -8.91 5.85
N GLN A 120 -10.53 -8.00 5.25
CA GLN A 120 -10.43 -7.69 3.83
C GLN A 120 -9.13 -6.92 3.47
N ASN A 121 -8.42 -6.33 4.44
CA ASN A 121 -7.13 -5.67 4.26
C ASN A 121 -5.98 -6.33 5.05
N ALA A 122 -6.17 -7.60 5.42
CA ALA A 122 -5.31 -8.34 6.35
C ALA A 122 -3.83 -8.37 5.94
N TYR A 123 -3.52 -8.31 4.64
CA TYR A 123 -2.13 -8.37 4.17
C TYR A 123 -1.32 -7.13 4.56
N VAL A 124 -1.86 -5.95 4.25
CA VAL A 124 -1.19 -4.70 4.63
C VAL A 124 -1.30 -4.45 6.13
N GLU A 125 -2.37 -4.88 6.80
CA GLU A 125 -2.48 -4.79 8.27
C GLU A 125 -1.40 -5.63 8.95
N SER A 126 -1.20 -6.88 8.51
CA SER A 126 -0.11 -7.74 9.01
C SER A 126 1.27 -7.15 8.74
N PHE A 127 1.47 -6.55 7.56
CA PHE A 127 2.70 -5.83 7.23
C PHE A 127 2.91 -4.63 8.15
N ASN A 128 1.88 -3.82 8.36
CA ASN A 128 1.92 -2.64 9.22
C ASN A 128 2.20 -2.99 10.69
N GLY A 129 1.68 -4.12 11.18
CA GLY A 129 2.03 -4.65 12.50
C GLY A 129 3.53 -4.89 12.63
N ARG A 130 4.14 -5.56 11.65
CA ARG A 130 5.59 -5.81 11.63
C ARG A 130 6.41 -4.52 11.48
N LEU A 131 6.00 -3.62 10.57
CA LEU A 131 6.64 -2.32 10.43
C LEU A 131 6.64 -1.58 11.76
N ARG A 132 5.53 -1.61 12.49
CA ARG A 132 5.43 -0.98 13.80
C ARG A 132 6.37 -1.60 14.82
N ASP A 133 6.32 -2.94 14.97
CA ASP A 133 7.07 -3.63 16.00
C ASP A 133 8.58 -3.61 15.75
N GLU A 134 9.02 -3.70 14.52
CA GLU A 134 10.41 -3.94 14.17
C GLU A 134 11.16 -2.70 13.68
N CYS A 135 10.42 -1.68 13.23
CA CYS A 135 11.01 -0.45 12.73
C CYS A 135 10.57 0.76 13.53
N LEU A 136 9.25 1.03 13.61
CA LEU A 136 8.78 2.28 14.20
C LEU A 136 9.04 2.32 15.71
N ASN A 137 8.67 1.26 16.44
CA ASN A 137 8.89 1.17 17.88
C ASN A 137 10.37 0.95 18.27
N ALA A 138 11.17 0.40 17.36
CA ALA A 138 12.57 0.13 17.57
C ALA A 138 13.50 1.33 17.28
N ASN A 139 12.99 2.38 16.67
CA ASN A 139 13.79 3.52 16.23
C ASN A 139 13.28 4.85 16.80
N TRP A 140 14.22 5.72 17.13
CA TRP A 140 13.98 7.11 17.40
C TRP A 140 14.31 7.94 16.15
N PHE A 141 13.30 8.56 15.53
CA PHE A 141 13.49 9.35 14.32
C PHE A 141 13.85 10.80 14.67
N THR A 142 15.04 11.23 14.33
CA THR A 142 15.53 12.59 14.62
C THR A 142 14.96 13.63 13.65
N SER A 143 14.58 13.23 12.44
CA SER A 143 14.01 14.07 11.39
C SER A 143 13.19 13.26 10.41
N LEU A 144 12.43 13.94 9.52
CA LEU A 144 11.72 13.30 8.42
C LEU A 144 12.67 12.51 7.49
N ASN A 145 13.85 13.05 7.20
CA ASN A 145 14.83 12.37 6.35
C ASN A 145 15.43 11.14 7.04
N ASP A 146 15.67 11.20 8.36
CA ASP A 146 16.11 10.03 9.14
C ASP A 146 15.03 8.94 9.17
N ALA A 147 13.75 9.32 9.32
CA ALA A 147 12.63 8.38 9.24
C ALA A 147 12.56 7.72 7.86
N ARG A 148 12.65 8.50 6.78
CA ARG A 148 12.66 7.98 5.40
C ARG A 148 13.78 6.96 5.18
N ARG A 149 15.00 7.27 5.61
CA ARG A 149 16.15 6.39 5.46
C ARG A 149 15.98 5.08 6.23
N LYS A 150 15.67 5.13 7.52
CA LYS A 150 15.51 3.95 8.37
C LYS A 150 14.36 3.04 7.94
N ILE A 151 13.23 3.64 7.55
CA ILE A 151 12.07 2.89 7.08
C ILE A 151 12.38 2.24 5.72
N GLU A 152 13.11 2.90 4.84
CA GLU A 152 13.51 2.32 3.55
C GLU A 152 14.53 1.20 3.73
N GLU A 153 15.52 1.34 4.63
CA GLU A 153 16.45 0.27 4.99
C GLU A 153 15.71 -0.97 5.51
N TRP A 154 14.73 -0.76 6.41
CA TRP A 154 13.89 -1.84 6.91
C TRP A 154 13.04 -2.49 5.80
N ARG A 155 12.47 -1.69 4.88
CA ARG A 155 11.69 -2.22 3.74
C ARG A 155 12.54 -3.11 2.84
N GLN A 156 13.79 -2.72 2.58
CA GLN A 156 14.72 -3.51 1.78
C GLN A 156 15.06 -4.83 2.48
N ASP A 157 15.36 -4.80 3.80
CA ASP A 157 15.59 -6.01 4.60
C ASP A 157 14.36 -6.93 4.60
N TYR A 158 13.17 -6.36 4.83
CA TYR A 158 11.91 -7.08 4.77
C TYR A 158 11.71 -7.81 3.45
N ASN A 159 11.96 -7.16 2.31
CA ASN A 159 11.80 -7.76 1.01
C ASN A 159 12.88 -8.80 0.68
N GLN A 160 14.13 -8.53 1.04
CA GLN A 160 15.28 -9.31 0.55
C GLN A 160 15.70 -10.44 1.49
N GLN A 161 15.59 -10.25 2.81
CA GLN A 161 16.20 -11.14 3.78
C GLN A 161 15.20 -11.90 4.63
N ARG A 162 14.03 -11.30 4.91
CA ARG A 162 13.12 -11.85 5.90
C ARG A 162 12.35 -13.06 5.39
N PRO A 163 12.47 -14.25 6.04
CA PRO A 163 11.68 -15.42 5.67
C PRO A 163 10.22 -15.28 6.14
N HIS A 164 9.30 -15.68 5.30
CA HIS A 164 7.86 -15.70 5.58
C HIS A 164 7.32 -17.13 5.57
N SER A 165 6.66 -17.56 6.65
CA SER A 165 6.07 -18.89 6.73
C SER A 165 5.03 -19.14 5.63
N SER A 166 4.23 -18.12 5.29
CA SER A 166 3.24 -18.19 4.20
C SER A 166 3.86 -18.26 2.80
N LEU A 167 5.17 -18.03 2.66
CA LEU A 167 5.94 -18.07 1.42
C LEU A 167 6.97 -19.22 1.42
N GLN A 168 6.67 -20.31 2.12
CA GLN A 168 7.58 -21.45 2.25
C GLN A 168 8.94 -21.07 2.86
N TYR A 169 8.93 -20.12 3.79
CA TYR A 169 10.13 -19.55 4.42
C TYR A 169 11.09 -18.80 3.46
N LEU A 170 10.63 -18.51 2.25
CA LEU A 170 11.36 -17.59 1.36
C LEU A 170 11.15 -16.14 1.76
N SER A 171 12.09 -15.27 1.42
CA SER A 171 11.86 -13.83 1.46
C SER A 171 10.85 -13.42 0.37
N PRO A 172 10.11 -12.30 0.53
CA PRO A 172 9.18 -11.83 -0.50
C PRO A 172 9.80 -11.73 -1.89
N ALA A 173 11.00 -11.16 -2.01
CA ALA A 173 11.69 -11.03 -3.29
C ALA A 173 12.14 -12.39 -3.86
N ALA A 174 12.58 -13.35 -3.02
CA ALA A 174 12.91 -14.68 -3.48
C ALA A 174 11.67 -15.42 -4.00
N PHE A 175 10.55 -15.32 -3.26
CA PHE A 175 9.28 -15.90 -3.69
C PHE A 175 8.75 -15.27 -4.98
N ALA A 176 8.85 -13.95 -5.13
CA ALA A 176 8.44 -13.26 -6.36
C ALA A 176 9.18 -13.77 -7.59
N ARG A 177 10.49 -14.03 -7.48
CA ARG A 177 11.29 -14.63 -8.59
C ARG A 177 10.75 -15.99 -9.01
N THR A 178 10.40 -16.86 -8.06
CA THR A 178 9.84 -18.19 -8.38
C THR A 178 8.50 -18.10 -9.08
N ARG A 179 7.74 -17.03 -8.83
CA ARG A 179 6.42 -16.81 -9.48
C ARG A 179 6.53 -16.17 -10.86
N ALA A 180 7.61 -15.45 -11.14
CA ALA A 180 7.87 -14.88 -12.46
C ALA A 180 8.34 -15.92 -13.49
N GLU A 181 8.92 -17.03 -13.02
CA GLU A 181 9.42 -18.13 -13.85
C GLU A 181 8.35 -19.14 -14.30
N ILE A 182 7.13 -19.07 -13.75
CA ILE A 182 6.02 -19.95 -14.14
C ILE A 182 5.29 -19.31 -15.31
N PRO A 183 5.38 -19.88 -16.55
CA PRO A 183 4.61 -19.40 -17.68
C PRO A 183 3.11 -19.47 -17.37
N ALA A 184 2.35 -18.48 -17.87
CA ALA A 184 0.88 -18.42 -17.74
C ALA A 184 0.19 -19.52 -18.55
#